data_2428c48af0da913ee66ba5b8999f3419
#
_entry.id   2428c48af0da913ee66ba5b8999f3419
#
_cell.length_a   1.000
_cell.length_b   1.000
_cell.length_c   1.000
_cell.angle_alpha   90.00
_cell.angle_beta   90.00
_cell.angle_gamma   90.00
#
_symmetry.space_group_name_H-M   'P 1'
#
loop_
_entity.id
_entity.type
_entity.pdbx_description
1 polymer ?
#
loop_
_entity_poly.entity_id
_entity_poly.type
_entity_poly.pdbx_seq_one_letter_code
_entity_poly.pdbx_strand_id
1 'polypeptide(L)'
;MPDFQILIEQAWADRALLQNADTKAAIAHVIEELDKGRLRVAEPTAAGQDWQVHDWVKKAVILYFPLQQMQTESVGPFEYHDKMRLKTDYAGQQVRVVPPATARYGAFLAPGVILMPSYVNIGAYVGEGTMVDTWATVGSCAQVGKGVHLSGGVGLGGVLEPVQAAPVIIEDGAFIGSRSILVEGCRVGQEAVIGAGVTITGSTKIIDVTGPEPKEYRGYVPPRSVVIPGSIPKRFPAGEYQVPCALIIGQRKASTDLKTSLNDALREHGVAI
;
A
#
# COMPACT_ATOMS: atom_id res chain seq x y z
N MET A 1 -27.82 1.62 -15.44
CA MET A 1 -27.08 0.54 -14.76
C MET A 1 -27.59 0.52 -13.31
N PRO A 2 -27.82 -0.65 -12.71
CA PRO A 2 -28.10 -0.66 -11.28
C PRO A 2 -26.96 0.09 -10.57
N ASP A 3 -27.31 0.93 -9.61
CA ASP A 3 -26.30 1.63 -8.83
C ASP A 3 -25.67 0.60 -7.88
N PHE A 4 -24.54 0.04 -8.31
CA PHE A 4 -23.82 -0.99 -7.54
C PHE A 4 -23.49 -0.53 -6.12
N GLN A 5 -23.25 0.75 -5.94
CA GLN A 5 -23.00 1.32 -4.62
C GLN A 5 -24.21 1.13 -3.69
N ILE A 6 -25.43 1.39 -4.20
CA ILE A 6 -26.66 1.20 -3.39
C ILE A 6 -26.79 -0.25 -2.93
N LEU A 7 -26.58 -1.23 -3.83
CA LEU A 7 -26.68 -2.65 -3.49
C LEU A 7 -25.61 -3.06 -2.46
N ILE A 8 -24.39 -2.54 -2.58
CA ILE A 8 -23.31 -2.79 -1.62
C ILE A 8 -23.65 -2.20 -0.25
N GLU A 9 -24.14 -0.96 -0.20
CA GLU A 9 -24.53 -0.29 1.06
C GLU A 9 -25.69 -1.01 1.76
N GLN A 10 -26.68 -1.46 1.00
CA GLN A 10 -27.78 -2.26 1.53
C GLN A 10 -27.29 -3.59 2.10
N ALA A 11 -26.43 -4.32 1.37
CA ALA A 11 -25.86 -5.58 1.85
C ALA A 11 -24.89 -5.39 3.02
N TRP A 12 -24.27 -4.22 3.12
CA TRP A 12 -23.46 -3.86 4.28
C TRP A 12 -24.33 -3.68 5.53
N ALA A 13 -25.49 -3.04 5.40
CA ALA A 13 -26.45 -2.85 6.48
C ALA A 13 -27.19 -4.14 6.86
N ASP A 14 -27.54 -4.98 5.87
CA ASP A 14 -28.21 -6.27 6.07
C ASP A 14 -27.51 -7.40 5.32
N ARG A 15 -26.77 -8.22 6.06
CA ARG A 15 -26.00 -9.37 5.50
C ARG A 15 -26.89 -10.47 4.92
N ALA A 16 -28.19 -10.54 5.23
CA ALA A 16 -29.10 -11.50 4.62
C ALA A 16 -29.23 -11.28 3.11
N LEU A 17 -29.04 -10.05 2.62
CA LEU A 17 -29.03 -9.69 1.20
C LEU A 17 -27.89 -10.34 0.41
N LEU A 18 -26.87 -10.90 1.06
CA LEU A 18 -25.83 -11.69 0.39
C LEU A 18 -26.37 -12.97 -0.27
N GLN A 19 -27.61 -13.37 0.03
CA GLN A 19 -28.26 -14.47 -0.68
C GLN A 19 -28.91 -14.03 -2.01
N ASN A 20 -29.14 -12.73 -2.19
CA ASN A 20 -29.76 -12.18 -3.40
C ASN A 20 -28.78 -12.23 -4.58
N ALA A 21 -29.28 -12.65 -5.75
CA ALA A 21 -28.50 -12.80 -6.98
C ALA A 21 -27.93 -11.45 -7.48
N ASP A 22 -28.72 -10.38 -7.42
CA ASP A 22 -28.31 -9.05 -7.87
C ASP A 22 -27.20 -8.49 -6.97
N THR A 23 -27.30 -8.70 -5.64
CA THR A 23 -26.25 -8.33 -4.70
C THR A 23 -24.95 -9.08 -4.95
N LYS A 24 -25.01 -10.40 -5.19
CA LYS A 24 -23.81 -11.20 -5.55
C LYS A 24 -23.20 -10.72 -6.85
N ALA A 25 -24.02 -10.42 -7.85
CA ALA A 25 -23.55 -9.91 -9.14
C ALA A 25 -22.90 -8.51 -8.97
N ALA A 26 -23.48 -7.63 -8.19
CA ALA A 26 -22.92 -6.30 -7.87
C ALA A 26 -21.55 -6.41 -7.19
N ILE A 27 -21.42 -7.27 -6.18
CA ILE A 27 -20.14 -7.49 -5.49
C ILE A 27 -19.11 -8.06 -6.48
N ALA A 28 -19.46 -9.09 -7.25
CA ALA A 28 -18.55 -9.68 -8.23
C ALA A 28 -18.09 -8.66 -9.28
N HIS A 29 -19.00 -7.80 -9.75
CA HIS A 29 -18.68 -6.72 -10.69
C HIS A 29 -17.67 -5.72 -10.08
N VAL A 30 -17.87 -5.29 -8.85
CA VAL A 30 -16.93 -4.37 -8.17
C VAL A 30 -15.54 -4.99 -8.05
N ILE A 31 -15.44 -6.28 -7.71
CA ILE A 31 -14.13 -6.96 -7.65
C ILE A 31 -13.48 -7.08 -9.03
N GLU A 32 -14.27 -7.32 -10.10
CA GLU A 32 -13.76 -7.32 -11.48
C GLU A 32 -13.25 -5.93 -11.88
N GLU A 33 -13.98 -4.86 -11.56
CA GLU A 33 -13.55 -3.49 -11.84
C GLU A 33 -12.25 -3.12 -11.09
N LEU A 34 -12.09 -3.59 -9.85
CA LEU A 34 -10.84 -3.48 -9.09
C LEU A 34 -9.72 -4.27 -9.77
N ASP A 35 -9.97 -5.52 -10.17
CA ASP A 35 -8.97 -6.38 -10.83
C ASP A 35 -8.43 -5.78 -12.13
N LYS A 36 -9.29 -5.06 -12.87
CA LYS A 36 -8.94 -4.39 -14.13
C LYS A 36 -8.47 -2.94 -13.95
N GLY A 37 -8.43 -2.42 -12.71
CA GLY A 37 -7.98 -1.07 -12.42
C GLY A 37 -8.92 0.04 -12.92
N ARG A 38 -10.17 -0.30 -13.27
CA ARG A 38 -11.20 0.66 -13.68
C ARG A 38 -11.92 1.30 -12.50
N LEU A 39 -11.78 0.70 -11.32
CA LEU A 39 -12.23 1.21 -10.04
C LEU A 39 -11.07 1.14 -9.05
N ARG A 40 -10.99 2.09 -8.13
CA ARG A 40 -9.99 2.13 -7.06
C ARG A 40 -10.64 2.31 -5.70
N VAL A 41 -9.97 1.81 -4.65
CA VAL A 41 -10.37 2.04 -3.26
C VAL A 41 -10.11 3.49 -2.82
N ALA A 42 -9.07 4.08 -3.35
CA ALA A 42 -8.79 5.51 -3.21
C ALA A 42 -8.07 6.03 -4.46
N GLU A 43 -8.32 7.29 -4.81
CA GLU A 43 -7.73 7.94 -5.97
C GLU A 43 -7.38 9.39 -5.67
N PRO A 44 -6.39 9.99 -6.37
CA PRO A 44 -6.10 11.41 -6.23
C PRO A 44 -7.32 12.25 -6.59
N THR A 45 -7.58 13.31 -5.82
CA THR A 45 -8.60 14.31 -6.18
C THR A 45 -8.19 15.06 -7.45
N ALA A 46 -9.14 15.69 -8.13
CA ALA A 46 -8.87 16.46 -9.34
C ALA A 46 -7.82 17.57 -9.14
N ALA A 47 -7.68 18.08 -7.92
CA ALA A 47 -6.64 19.06 -7.56
C ALA A 47 -5.26 18.42 -7.32
N GLY A 48 -5.16 17.09 -7.27
CA GLY A 48 -3.91 16.35 -7.09
C GLY A 48 -3.24 16.49 -5.72
N GLN A 49 -3.83 17.25 -4.80
CA GLN A 49 -3.24 17.51 -3.48
C GLN A 49 -3.71 16.56 -2.38
N ASP A 50 -4.82 15.90 -2.61
CA ASP A 50 -5.46 15.02 -1.64
C ASP A 50 -5.97 13.75 -2.30
N TRP A 51 -6.47 12.81 -1.50
CA TRP A 51 -7.00 11.53 -1.93
C TRP A 51 -8.44 11.34 -1.48
N GLN A 52 -9.28 10.92 -2.42
CA GLN A 52 -10.66 10.53 -2.13
C GLN A 52 -10.70 9.02 -1.85
N VAL A 53 -11.22 8.65 -0.68
CA VAL A 53 -11.44 7.25 -0.30
C VAL A 53 -12.88 6.85 -0.62
N HIS A 54 -13.04 5.71 -1.29
CA HIS A 54 -14.32 5.10 -1.63
C HIS A 54 -14.61 3.96 -0.65
N ASP A 55 -15.16 4.27 0.51
CA ASP A 55 -15.45 3.30 1.58
C ASP A 55 -16.41 2.18 1.14
N TRP A 56 -17.38 2.50 0.28
CA TRP A 56 -18.29 1.52 -0.29
C TRP A 56 -17.57 0.42 -1.11
N VAL A 57 -16.44 0.76 -1.76
CA VAL A 57 -15.61 -0.23 -2.47
C VAL A 57 -14.93 -1.17 -1.48
N LYS A 58 -14.44 -0.67 -0.34
CA LYS A 58 -13.90 -1.52 0.72
C LYS A 58 -14.97 -2.43 1.31
N LYS A 59 -16.21 -1.92 1.49
CA LYS A 59 -17.36 -2.74 1.88
C LYS A 59 -17.57 -3.90 0.91
N ALA A 60 -17.52 -3.64 -0.40
CA ALA A 60 -17.64 -4.69 -1.42
C ALA A 60 -16.53 -5.74 -1.28
N VAL A 61 -15.28 -5.33 -1.04
CA VAL A 61 -14.16 -6.27 -0.81
C VAL A 61 -14.44 -7.15 0.41
N ILE A 62 -14.90 -6.58 1.53
CA ILE A 62 -15.22 -7.35 2.74
C ILE A 62 -16.39 -8.31 2.48
N LEU A 63 -17.43 -7.84 1.79
CA LEU A 63 -18.60 -8.66 1.44
C LEU A 63 -18.28 -9.79 0.46
N TYR A 64 -17.20 -9.68 -0.30
CA TYR A 64 -16.77 -10.72 -1.22
C TYR A 64 -16.26 -11.98 -0.50
N PHE A 65 -15.58 -11.84 0.65
CA PHE A 65 -15.00 -12.99 1.37
C PHE A 65 -16.04 -14.07 1.79
N PRO A 66 -17.20 -13.73 2.38
CA PRO A 66 -18.19 -14.73 2.76
C PRO A 66 -18.89 -15.40 1.56
N LEU A 67 -18.81 -14.81 0.36
CA LEU A 67 -19.36 -15.40 -0.86
C LEU A 67 -18.47 -16.48 -1.46
N GLN A 68 -17.21 -16.56 -1.06
CA GLN A 68 -16.24 -17.51 -1.58
C GLN A 68 -16.21 -18.78 -0.72
N GLN A 69 -15.94 -19.91 -1.36
CA GLN A 69 -15.80 -21.21 -0.71
C GLN A 69 -14.35 -21.67 -0.72
N MET A 70 -13.96 -22.39 0.35
CA MET A 70 -12.64 -23.00 0.43
C MET A 70 -12.45 -24.02 -0.69
N GLN A 71 -11.31 -23.95 -1.36
CA GLN A 71 -10.90 -24.87 -2.41
C GLN A 71 -9.45 -25.31 -2.17
N THR A 72 -9.14 -26.56 -2.48
CA THR A 72 -7.77 -27.09 -2.43
C THR A 72 -7.24 -27.16 -3.86
N GLU A 73 -6.09 -26.56 -4.08
CA GLU A 73 -5.38 -26.60 -5.36
C GLU A 73 -3.97 -27.14 -5.17
N SER A 74 -3.57 -28.11 -6.02
CA SER A 74 -2.21 -28.62 -6.07
C SER A 74 -1.48 -28.04 -7.27
N VAL A 75 -0.32 -27.42 -7.03
CA VAL A 75 0.52 -26.82 -8.06
C VAL A 75 1.92 -27.39 -7.96
N GLY A 76 2.21 -28.42 -8.75
CA GLY A 76 3.44 -29.18 -8.63
C GLY A 76 3.57 -29.80 -7.21
N PRO A 77 4.65 -29.53 -6.47
CA PRO A 77 4.82 -30.04 -5.10
C PRO A 77 4.10 -29.23 -4.02
N PHE A 78 3.42 -28.14 -4.39
CA PHE A 78 2.75 -27.26 -3.44
C PHE A 78 1.25 -27.55 -3.39
N GLU A 79 0.66 -27.44 -2.21
CA GLU A 79 -0.78 -27.48 -1.99
C GLU A 79 -1.23 -26.16 -1.34
N TYR A 80 -2.30 -25.61 -1.84
CA TYR A 80 -2.95 -24.42 -1.29
C TYR A 80 -4.39 -24.76 -0.89
N HIS A 81 -4.87 -24.17 0.21
CA HIS A 81 -6.25 -24.33 0.66
C HIS A 81 -6.78 -22.95 1.05
N ASP A 82 -7.38 -22.25 0.09
CA ASP A 82 -7.93 -20.89 0.28
C ASP A 82 -9.23 -20.74 -0.48
N LYS A 83 -9.98 -19.69 -0.16
CA LYS A 83 -11.23 -19.35 -0.83
C LYS A 83 -11.08 -18.25 -1.88
N MET A 84 -9.94 -17.54 -1.87
CA MET A 84 -9.72 -16.40 -2.76
C MET A 84 -8.94 -16.84 -3.99
N ARG A 85 -9.52 -16.60 -5.17
CA ARG A 85 -8.83 -16.88 -6.44
C ARG A 85 -7.53 -16.07 -6.54
N LEU A 86 -6.55 -16.64 -7.17
CA LEU A 86 -5.34 -15.92 -7.56
C LEU A 86 -5.55 -15.17 -8.87
N LYS A 87 -4.78 -14.10 -9.05
CA LYS A 87 -4.69 -13.37 -10.30
C LYS A 87 -3.98 -14.22 -11.35
N THR A 88 -4.45 -14.14 -12.57
CA THR A 88 -3.92 -14.89 -13.72
C THR A 88 -3.70 -13.94 -14.92
N ASP A 89 -3.27 -14.48 -16.06
CA ASP A 89 -3.04 -13.74 -17.30
C ASP A 89 -2.02 -12.60 -17.17
N TYR A 90 -0.93 -12.85 -16.47
CA TYR A 90 0.13 -11.86 -16.28
C TYR A 90 0.80 -11.44 -17.60
N ALA A 91 0.90 -12.37 -18.58
CA ALA A 91 1.46 -12.07 -19.89
C ALA A 91 0.59 -11.09 -20.68
N GLY A 92 -0.74 -11.31 -20.71
CA GLY A 92 -1.70 -10.40 -21.35
C GLY A 92 -1.73 -9.01 -20.69
N GLN A 93 -1.47 -8.95 -19.39
CA GLN A 93 -1.38 -7.70 -18.62
C GLN A 93 0.01 -7.05 -18.68
N GLN A 94 0.98 -7.66 -19.37
CA GLN A 94 2.38 -7.19 -19.45
C GLN A 94 3.06 -7.05 -18.07
N VAL A 95 2.78 -7.97 -17.16
CA VAL A 95 3.34 -8.02 -15.80
C VAL A 95 4.35 -9.15 -15.71
N ARG A 96 5.56 -8.85 -15.19
CA ARG A 96 6.56 -9.88 -14.90
C ARG A 96 6.37 -10.41 -13.48
N VAL A 97 6.22 -11.72 -13.34
CA VAL A 97 6.03 -12.37 -12.03
C VAL A 97 7.09 -13.45 -11.85
N VAL A 98 7.90 -13.30 -10.81
CA VAL A 98 8.96 -14.25 -10.45
C VAL A 98 8.41 -15.21 -9.39
N PRO A 99 8.41 -16.54 -9.63
CA PRO A 99 7.92 -17.48 -8.64
C PRO A 99 8.68 -17.43 -7.31
N PRO A 100 8.04 -17.57 -6.16
CA PRO A 100 6.62 -17.83 -5.94
C PRO A 100 5.77 -16.57 -5.66
N ALA A 101 5.99 -15.45 -6.36
CA ALA A 101 5.17 -14.27 -6.18
C ALA A 101 3.68 -14.58 -6.40
N THR A 102 2.82 -13.98 -5.59
CA THR A 102 1.38 -14.22 -5.59
C THR A 102 0.61 -12.90 -5.53
N ALA A 103 -0.34 -12.72 -6.43
CA ALA A 103 -1.36 -11.68 -6.32
C ALA A 103 -2.76 -12.33 -6.25
N ARG A 104 -3.62 -11.81 -5.37
CA ARG A 104 -5.03 -12.20 -5.31
C ARG A 104 -5.82 -11.53 -6.44
N TYR A 105 -6.81 -12.23 -6.96
CA TYR A 105 -7.81 -11.63 -7.84
C TYR A 105 -8.50 -10.44 -7.15
N GLY A 106 -8.75 -9.37 -7.90
CA GLY A 106 -9.21 -8.09 -7.36
C GLY A 106 -8.06 -7.15 -6.95
N ALA A 107 -6.79 -7.56 -7.13
CA ALA A 107 -5.64 -6.67 -7.13
C ALA A 107 -5.33 -6.21 -8.54
N PHE A 108 -5.11 -4.93 -8.77
CA PHE A 108 -4.68 -4.40 -10.06
C PHE A 108 -3.16 -4.28 -10.13
N LEU A 109 -2.59 -4.79 -11.21
CA LEU A 109 -1.18 -4.65 -11.56
C LEU A 109 -1.11 -4.00 -12.95
N ALA A 110 -0.58 -2.79 -13.02
CA ALA A 110 -0.45 -2.08 -14.30
C ALA A 110 0.66 -2.68 -15.19
N PRO A 111 0.66 -2.41 -16.50
CA PRO A 111 1.73 -2.83 -17.40
C PRO A 111 3.12 -2.43 -16.89
N GLY A 112 4.11 -3.30 -17.10
CA GLY A 112 5.50 -3.07 -16.67
C GLY A 112 5.76 -3.30 -15.18
N VAL A 113 4.76 -3.66 -14.38
CA VAL A 113 4.95 -4.06 -12.99
C VAL A 113 5.81 -5.33 -12.92
N ILE A 114 6.73 -5.36 -11.98
CA ILE A 114 7.57 -6.52 -11.67
C ILE A 114 7.26 -6.98 -10.25
N LEU A 115 6.79 -8.22 -10.09
CA LEU A 115 6.70 -8.89 -8.83
C LEU A 115 7.89 -9.85 -8.71
N MET A 116 8.85 -9.52 -7.85
CA MET A 116 9.78 -10.52 -7.31
C MET A 116 8.99 -11.43 -6.37
N PRO A 117 9.55 -12.52 -5.79
CA PRO A 117 8.83 -13.33 -4.81
C PRO A 117 8.19 -12.47 -3.72
N SER A 118 6.94 -12.13 -3.86
CA SER A 118 6.23 -11.11 -3.10
C SER A 118 4.74 -11.41 -3.04
N TYR A 119 3.98 -10.62 -2.28
CA TYR A 119 2.54 -10.82 -2.14
C TYR A 119 1.76 -9.53 -2.35
N VAL A 120 0.70 -9.59 -3.17
CA VAL A 120 -0.23 -8.47 -3.40
C VAL A 120 -1.65 -8.92 -3.08
N ASN A 121 -2.30 -8.25 -2.14
CA ASN A 121 -3.62 -8.62 -1.66
C ASN A 121 -4.74 -7.92 -2.46
N ILE A 122 -5.98 -8.45 -2.32
CA ILE A 122 -7.20 -7.95 -2.96
C ILE A 122 -7.42 -6.45 -2.68
N GLY A 123 -7.94 -5.73 -3.66
CA GLY A 123 -8.21 -4.29 -3.60
C GLY A 123 -6.97 -3.41 -3.73
N ALA A 124 -5.77 -4.00 -3.72
CA ALA A 124 -4.54 -3.25 -3.96
C ALA A 124 -4.45 -2.76 -5.40
N TYR A 125 -3.87 -1.58 -5.58
CA TYR A 125 -3.54 -1.00 -6.87
C TYR A 125 -2.03 -0.80 -6.96
N VAL A 126 -1.38 -1.32 -8.00
CA VAL A 126 0.06 -1.16 -8.26
C VAL A 126 0.24 -0.52 -9.63
N GLY A 127 0.76 0.70 -9.65
CA GLY A 127 0.94 1.53 -10.85
C GLY A 127 2.06 1.07 -11.76
N GLU A 128 2.03 1.56 -12.99
CA GLU A 128 2.92 1.23 -14.10
C GLU A 128 4.41 1.30 -13.73
N GLY A 129 5.18 0.31 -14.16
CA GLY A 129 6.64 0.27 -13.98
C GLY A 129 7.10 0.11 -12.51
N THR A 130 6.19 -0.14 -11.58
CA THR A 130 6.52 -0.35 -10.16
C THR A 130 7.14 -1.73 -9.95
N MET A 131 8.16 -1.79 -9.09
CA MET A 131 8.75 -3.03 -8.62
C MET A 131 8.33 -3.34 -7.18
N VAL A 132 7.75 -4.53 -6.98
CA VAL A 132 7.49 -5.14 -5.66
C VAL A 132 8.57 -6.19 -5.46
N ASP A 133 9.60 -5.85 -4.68
CA ASP A 133 10.81 -6.66 -4.55
C ASP A 133 10.61 -7.84 -3.58
N THR A 134 11.65 -8.64 -3.42
CA THR A 134 11.66 -9.93 -2.73
C THR A 134 11.12 -9.83 -1.30
N TRP A 135 10.09 -10.63 -1.01
CA TRP A 135 9.37 -10.67 0.27
C TRP A 135 8.68 -9.36 0.69
N ALA A 136 8.50 -8.42 -0.25
CA ALA A 136 7.64 -7.28 -0.01
C ALA A 136 6.15 -7.70 -0.05
N THR A 137 5.33 -6.98 0.71
CA THR A 137 3.88 -7.20 0.79
C THR A 137 3.14 -5.92 0.48
N VAL A 138 2.20 -5.99 -0.45
CA VAL A 138 1.21 -4.94 -0.69
C VAL A 138 -0.12 -5.40 -0.07
N GLY A 139 -0.46 -4.82 1.06
CA GLY A 139 -1.64 -5.20 1.84
C GLY A 139 -2.95 -4.86 1.14
N SER A 140 -4.06 -5.38 1.67
CA SER A 140 -5.39 -5.17 1.11
C SER A 140 -5.69 -3.68 0.94
N CYS A 141 -6.17 -3.32 -0.23
CA CYS A 141 -6.58 -1.96 -0.57
C CYS A 141 -5.45 -0.91 -0.65
N ALA A 142 -4.19 -1.26 -0.41
CA ALA A 142 -3.07 -0.33 -0.52
C ALA A 142 -2.95 0.22 -1.95
N GLN A 143 -2.63 1.51 -2.07
CA GLN A 143 -2.54 2.22 -3.34
C GLN A 143 -1.08 2.60 -3.60
N VAL A 144 -0.48 2.00 -4.61
CA VAL A 144 0.91 2.25 -5.01
C VAL A 144 0.93 2.90 -6.38
N GLY A 145 1.60 4.03 -6.49
CA GLY A 145 1.74 4.82 -7.70
C GLY A 145 2.64 4.18 -8.76
N LYS A 146 2.97 4.96 -9.78
CA LYS A 146 3.83 4.55 -10.90
C LYS A 146 5.31 4.67 -10.53
N GLY A 147 6.14 3.80 -11.11
CA GLY A 147 7.60 3.87 -10.96
C GLY A 147 8.09 3.79 -9.51
N VAL A 148 7.29 3.21 -8.61
CA VAL A 148 7.64 3.02 -7.21
C VAL A 148 8.57 1.82 -7.08
N HIS A 149 9.53 1.89 -6.14
CA HIS A 149 10.33 0.74 -5.75
C HIS A 149 10.02 0.37 -4.30
N LEU A 150 9.36 -0.76 -4.09
CA LEU A 150 9.20 -1.39 -2.79
C LEU A 150 10.33 -2.39 -2.61
N SER A 151 11.37 -2.03 -1.84
CA SER A 151 12.56 -2.87 -1.65
C SER A 151 12.26 -4.13 -0.84
N GLY A 152 13.23 -5.04 -0.77
CA GLY A 152 13.06 -6.34 -0.14
C GLY A 152 12.51 -6.28 1.29
N GLY A 153 11.45 -7.05 1.53
CA GLY A 153 10.81 -7.16 2.85
C GLY A 153 10.00 -5.94 3.29
N VAL A 154 9.70 -4.99 2.40
CA VAL A 154 8.78 -3.88 2.68
C VAL A 154 7.39 -4.42 3.02
N GLY A 155 6.79 -3.92 4.09
CA GLY A 155 5.42 -4.24 4.48
C GLY A 155 4.49 -3.03 4.34
N LEU A 156 3.63 -3.04 3.32
CA LEU A 156 2.50 -2.12 3.26
C LEU A 156 1.30 -2.81 3.91
N GLY A 157 0.80 -2.25 5.02
CA GLY A 157 -0.32 -2.80 5.75
C GLY A 157 -1.63 -2.76 4.97
N GLY A 158 -2.44 -3.78 5.13
CA GLY A 158 -3.80 -3.78 4.64
C GLY A 158 -4.73 -3.01 5.58
N VAL A 159 -5.62 -2.20 5.03
CA VAL A 159 -6.63 -1.44 5.81
C VAL A 159 -8.01 -1.76 5.25
N LEU A 160 -8.58 -2.89 5.68
CA LEU A 160 -9.96 -3.26 5.39
C LEU A 160 -10.91 -2.67 6.42
N GLU A 161 -10.57 -2.76 7.68
CA GLU A 161 -11.35 -2.25 8.80
C GLU A 161 -10.52 -1.30 9.67
N PRO A 162 -11.15 -0.18 10.12
CA PRO A 162 -12.49 0.28 9.78
C PRO A 162 -12.60 0.77 8.32
N VAL A 163 -13.77 0.56 7.69
CA VAL A 163 -13.97 0.81 6.24
C VAL A 163 -13.72 2.25 5.81
N GLN A 164 -13.99 3.23 6.70
CA GLN A 164 -13.77 4.65 6.45
C GLN A 164 -12.30 5.06 6.55
N ALA A 165 -11.41 4.23 7.13
CA ALA A 165 -10.00 4.55 7.24
C ALA A 165 -9.34 4.59 5.86
N ALA A 166 -8.44 5.54 5.63
CA ALA A 166 -7.67 5.60 4.41
C ALA A 166 -6.79 4.33 4.26
N PRO A 167 -6.62 3.80 3.05
CA PRO A 167 -5.61 2.78 2.79
C PRO A 167 -4.20 3.37 2.89
N VAL A 168 -3.18 2.51 2.96
CA VAL A 168 -1.79 2.95 2.77
C VAL A 168 -1.63 3.45 1.34
N ILE A 169 -1.03 4.63 1.18
CA ILE A 169 -0.84 5.28 -0.11
C ILE A 169 0.64 5.59 -0.32
N ILE A 170 1.20 5.09 -1.41
CA ILE A 170 2.56 5.39 -1.87
C ILE A 170 2.43 6.07 -3.22
N GLU A 171 2.82 7.34 -3.32
CA GLU A 171 2.69 8.10 -4.55
C GLU A 171 3.81 7.81 -5.56
N ASP A 172 3.64 8.34 -6.78
CA ASP A 172 4.51 8.06 -7.92
C ASP A 172 6.00 8.31 -7.62
N GLY A 173 6.86 7.44 -8.13
CA GLY A 173 8.31 7.60 -8.06
C GLY A 173 8.93 7.48 -6.66
N ALA A 174 8.15 7.13 -5.64
CA ALA A 174 8.68 6.93 -4.30
C ALA A 174 9.59 5.69 -4.22
N PHE A 175 10.60 5.75 -3.37
CA PHE A 175 11.49 4.64 -3.05
C PHE A 175 11.30 4.25 -1.58
N ILE A 176 10.93 3.01 -1.32
CA ILE A 176 10.74 2.48 0.04
C ILE A 176 11.85 1.49 0.34
N GLY A 177 12.73 1.85 1.28
CA GLY A 177 13.89 1.06 1.68
C GLY A 177 13.52 -0.26 2.34
N SER A 178 14.44 -1.23 2.25
CA SER A 178 14.23 -2.60 2.70
C SER A 178 13.72 -2.68 4.15
N ARG A 179 12.76 -3.58 4.38
CA ARG A 179 12.15 -3.86 5.69
C ARG A 179 11.49 -2.65 6.37
N SER A 180 11.14 -1.61 5.59
CA SER A 180 10.27 -0.55 6.11
C SER A 180 8.84 -1.05 6.22
N ILE A 181 8.12 -0.59 7.26
CA ILE A 181 6.74 -0.94 7.56
C ILE A 181 5.89 0.32 7.50
N LEU A 182 4.92 0.34 6.61
CA LEU A 182 4.01 1.47 6.36
C LEU A 182 2.57 0.97 6.55
N VAL A 183 1.89 1.45 7.60
CA VAL A 183 0.60 0.91 8.05
C VAL A 183 -0.37 2.01 8.48
N GLU A 184 -1.60 1.62 8.83
CA GLU A 184 -2.63 2.50 9.39
C GLU A 184 -2.96 3.70 8.49
N GLY A 185 -3.00 3.48 7.17
CA GLY A 185 -3.40 4.50 6.22
C GLY A 185 -2.40 5.65 6.04
N CYS A 186 -1.14 5.44 6.40
CA CYS A 186 -0.12 6.45 6.14
C CYS A 186 0.06 6.71 4.64
N ARG A 187 0.46 7.94 4.30
CA ARG A 187 0.71 8.38 2.94
C ARG A 187 2.16 8.82 2.77
N VAL A 188 2.80 8.33 1.72
CA VAL A 188 4.15 8.74 1.29
C VAL A 188 4.00 9.54 0.00
N GLY A 189 4.41 10.80 0.04
CA GLY A 189 4.31 11.72 -1.09
C GLY A 189 5.22 11.37 -2.25
N GLN A 190 4.91 11.94 -3.40
CA GLN A 190 5.58 11.70 -4.68
C GLN A 190 7.11 11.82 -4.54
N GLU A 191 7.83 10.87 -5.15
CA GLU A 191 9.29 10.83 -5.19
C GLU A 191 9.99 10.86 -3.81
N ALA A 192 9.29 10.65 -2.71
CA ALA A 192 9.93 10.54 -1.41
C ALA A 192 10.80 9.28 -1.33
N VAL A 193 11.85 9.35 -0.52
CA VAL A 193 12.80 8.28 -0.28
C VAL A 193 12.73 7.90 1.20
N ILE A 194 12.27 6.69 1.47
CA ILE A 194 12.21 6.11 2.81
C ILE A 194 13.42 5.19 2.98
N GLY A 195 14.25 5.47 3.98
CA GLY A 195 15.40 4.64 4.35
C GLY A 195 14.99 3.26 4.84
N ALA A 196 15.93 2.32 4.85
CA ALA A 196 15.68 0.97 5.34
C ALA A 196 15.26 0.97 6.82
N GLY A 197 14.34 0.07 7.19
CA GLY A 197 13.91 -0.13 8.57
C GLY A 197 13.05 0.98 9.17
N VAL A 198 12.55 1.92 8.37
CA VAL A 198 11.63 2.97 8.83
C VAL A 198 10.24 2.36 9.10
N THR A 199 9.67 2.63 10.26
CA THR A 199 8.29 2.26 10.59
C THR A 199 7.42 3.51 10.71
N ILE A 200 6.37 3.58 9.89
CA ILE A 200 5.39 4.67 9.91
C ILE A 200 3.98 4.08 10.09
N THR A 201 3.34 4.52 11.16
CA THR A 201 1.92 4.30 11.46
C THR A 201 1.16 5.61 11.33
N GLY A 202 -0.15 5.61 11.48
CA GLY A 202 -0.94 6.84 11.53
C GLY A 202 -0.54 7.81 12.64
N SER A 203 0.09 7.31 13.72
CA SER A 203 0.50 8.09 14.90
C SER A 203 2.01 8.37 15.00
N THR A 204 2.84 7.72 14.18
CA THR A 204 4.29 7.92 14.19
C THR A 204 4.63 9.39 13.94
N LYS A 205 5.46 9.96 14.80
CA LYS A 205 6.01 11.29 14.58
C LYS A 205 7.02 11.26 13.45
N ILE A 206 6.82 12.12 12.47
CA ILE A 206 7.73 12.34 11.34
C ILE A 206 8.24 13.76 11.51
N ILE A 207 9.52 13.92 11.82
CA ILE A 207 10.12 15.21 12.22
C ILE A 207 11.06 15.67 11.13
N ASP A 208 10.76 16.81 10.51
CA ASP A 208 11.66 17.48 9.59
C ASP A 208 12.67 18.29 10.38
N VAL A 209 13.94 17.88 10.28
CA VAL A 209 15.08 18.49 10.96
C VAL A 209 15.99 19.27 10.00
N THR A 210 15.51 19.59 8.80
CA THR A 210 16.29 20.32 7.79
C THR A 210 16.34 21.83 8.03
N GLY A 211 15.41 22.37 8.81
CA GLY A 211 15.33 23.79 9.16
C GLY A 211 15.88 24.10 10.55
N PRO A 212 15.92 25.39 10.95
CA PRO A 212 16.36 25.79 12.28
C PRO A 212 15.41 25.34 13.40
N GLU A 213 14.14 25.11 13.08
CA GLU A 213 13.12 24.62 14.00
C GLU A 213 12.52 23.32 13.45
N PRO A 214 12.25 22.32 14.30
CA PRO A 214 11.68 21.07 13.87
C PRO A 214 10.22 21.25 13.43
N LYS A 215 9.83 20.60 12.32
CA LYS A 215 8.45 20.55 11.85
C LYS A 215 7.92 19.13 11.96
N GLU A 216 6.83 18.92 12.69
CA GLU A 216 6.23 17.60 12.91
C GLU A 216 5.10 17.33 11.91
N TYR A 217 5.11 16.11 11.34
CA TYR A 217 4.02 15.52 10.56
C TYR A 217 3.58 14.23 11.22
N ARG A 218 2.37 13.77 10.88
CA ARG A 218 1.84 12.45 11.29
C ARG A 218 1.08 11.81 10.14
N GLY A 219 1.31 10.50 9.95
CA GLY A 219 0.64 9.74 8.91
C GLY A 219 0.93 10.18 7.47
N TYR A 220 1.77 11.19 7.27
CA TYR A 220 2.10 11.76 5.97
C TYR A 220 3.56 12.16 5.85
N VAL A 221 4.25 11.63 4.84
CA VAL A 221 5.59 12.06 4.42
C VAL A 221 5.43 13.00 3.23
N PRO A 222 5.92 14.25 3.31
CA PRO A 222 5.86 15.20 2.20
C PRO A 222 6.60 14.69 0.96
N PRO A 223 6.21 15.15 -0.26
CA PRO A 223 6.90 14.79 -1.50
C PRO A 223 8.40 15.08 -1.42
N ARG A 224 9.19 14.23 -2.10
CA ARG A 224 10.64 14.34 -2.27
C ARG A 224 11.46 14.31 -0.97
N SER A 225 10.83 14.10 0.19
CA SER A 225 11.53 14.00 1.47
C SER A 225 12.43 12.77 1.52
N VAL A 226 13.61 12.91 2.12
CA VAL A 226 14.51 11.79 2.46
C VAL A 226 14.37 11.50 3.94
N VAL A 227 13.93 10.29 4.27
CA VAL A 227 13.50 9.88 5.61
C VAL A 227 14.35 8.74 6.12
N ILE A 228 14.79 8.84 7.38
CA ILE A 228 15.53 7.77 8.08
C ILE A 228 14.84 7.38 9.39
N PRO A 229 15.16 6.21 9.97
CA PRO A 229 14.75 5.89 11.33
C PRO A 229 15.34 6.89 12.33
N GLY A 230 14.58 7.24 13.35
CA GLY A 230 15.02 8.09 14.44
C GLY A 230 14.42 7.67 15.77
N SER A 231 14.83 8.36 16.84
CA SER A 231 14.21 8.22 18.15
C SER A 231 14.13 9.57 18.86
N ILE A 232 13.14 9.71 19.74
CA ILE A 232 12.96 10.89 20.59
C ILE A 232 12.79 10.45 22.05
N PRO A 233 13.28 11.24 23.03
CA PRO A 233 13.05 10.93 24.42
C PRO A 233 11.57 11.10 24.78
N LYS A 234 11.07 10.18 25.60
CA LYS A 234 9.73 10.23 26.17
C LYS A 234 9.75 9.82 27.62
N ARG A 235 9.15 10.65 28.47
CA ARG A 235 9.03 10.36 29.89
C ARG A 235 7.82 9.49 30.19
N PHE A 236 8.06 8.44 30.96
CA PHE A 236 7.06 7.51 31.51
C PHE A 236 7.14 7.48 33.02
N PRO A 237 6.17 6.88 33.73
CA PRO A 237 6.28 6.73 35.20
C PRO A 237 7.55 6.00 35.66
N ALA A 238 8.05 5.05 34.89
CA ALA A 238 9.26 4.28 35.17
C ALA A 238 10.59 4.95 34.77
N GLY A 239 10.56 6.16 34.18
CA GLY A 239 11.76 6.88 33.71
C GLY A 239 11.64 7.44 32.32
N GLU A 240 12.76 7.90 31.77
CA GLU A 240 12.85 8.40 30.40
C GLU A 240 13.40 7.31 29.48
N TYR A 241 12.73 7.11 28.35
CA TYR A 241 13.06 6.09 27.34
C TYR A 241 13.02 6.70 25.93
N GLN A 242 13.80 6.13 25.02
CA GLN A 242 13.75 6.49 23.60
C GLN A 242 12.58 5.79 22.92
N VAL A 243 11.73 6.55 22.23
CA VAL A 243 10.63 6.01 21.44
C VAL A 243 10.90 6.25 19.95
N PRO A 244 10.49 5.33 19.05
CA PRO A 244 10.70 5.47 17.61
C PRO A 244 10.06 6.73 17.04
N CYS A 245 10.73 7.34 16.07
CA CYS A 245 10.19 8.35 15.16
C CYS A 245 10.82 8.18 13.78
N ALA A 246 10.37 8.96 12.81
CA ALA A 246 11.03 9.09 11.51
C ALA A 246 11.60 10.51 11.40
N LEU A 247 12.78 10.66 10.79
CA LEU A 247 13.44 11.97 10.60
C LEU A 247 13.52 12.27 9.11
N ILE A 248 12.99 13.43 8.69
CA ILE A 248 13.26 14.00 7.38
C ILE A 248 14.57 14.76 7.49
N ILE A 249 15.60 14.31 6.73
CA ILE A 249 16.97 14.82 6.79
C ILE A 249 17.38 15.57 5.52
N GLY A 250 16.52 15.69 4.54
CA GLY A 250 16.78 16.38 3.30
C GLY A 250 15.70 16.18 2.25
N GLN A 251 15.99 16.68 1.05
CA GLN A 251 15.11 16.56 -0.10
C GLN A 251 15.85 15.82 -1.23
N ARG A 252 15.11 14.94 -1.93
CA ARG A 252 15.62 14.29 -3.14
C ARG A 252 15.93 15.32 -4.21
N LYS A 253 17.17 15.28 -4.74
CA LYS A 253 17.60 16.16 -5.83
C LYS A 253 17.06 15.65 -7.17
N ALA A 254 16.67 16.54 -8.07
CA ALA A 254 16.07 16.19 -9.37
C ALA A 254 17.01 15.39 -10.30
N SER A 255 18.31 15.50 -10.10
CA SER A 255 19.34 14.88 -10.95
C SER A 255 19.86 13.53 -10.45
N THR A 256 19.32 13.03 -9.34
CA THR A 256 19.90 11.87 -8.65
C THR A 256 18.91 10.72 -8.63
N ASP A 257 19.37 9.49 -8.88
CA ASP A 257 18.51 8.30 -8.75
C ASP A 257 18.13 8.04 -7.28
N LEU A 258 17.16 7.13 -7.07
CA LEU A 258 16.56 6.90 -5.76
C LEU A 258 17.57 6.49 -4.69
N LYS A 259 18.56 5.65 -5.04
CA LYS A 259 19.57 5.14 -4.09
C LYS A 259 20.60 6.21 -3.75
N THR A 260 21.03 6.99 -4.76
CA THR A 260 22.00 8.04 -4.60
C THR A 260 21.47 9.18 -3.73
N SER A 261 20.19 9.53 -3.87
CA SER A 261 19.57 10.58 -3.03
C SER A 261 19.63 10.25 -1.53
N LEU A 262 19.36 8.99 -1.14
CA LEU A 262 19.48 8.57 0.25
C LEU A 262 20.93 8.64 0.73
N ASN A 263 21.88 8.12 -0.03
CA ASN A 263 23.30 8.11 0.35
C ASN A 263 23.86 9.52 0.48
N ASP A 264 23.50 10.43 -0.41
CA ASP A 264 23.94 11.82 -0.33
C ASP A 264 23.41 12.50 0.92
N ALA A 265 22.12 12.34 1.23
CA ALA A 265 21.55 12.90 2.44
C ALA A 265 22.17 12.32 3.72
N LEU A 266 22.43 11.02 3.77
CA LEU A 266 23.10 10.38 4.89
C LEU A 266 24.51 10.95 5.12
N ARG A 267 25.29 11.14 4.02
CA ARG A 267 26.64 11.72 4.07
C ARG A 267 26.62 13.18 4.54
N GLU A 268 25.71 14.00 4.01
CA GLU A 268 25.57 15.43 4.38
C GLU A 268 25.28 15.60 5.89
N HIS A 269 24.55 14.64 6.49
CA HIS A 269 24.22 14.68 7.92
C HIS A 269 25.12 13.81 8.79
N GLY A 270 26.23 13.28 8.25
CA GLY A 270 27.18 12.46 9.01
C GLY A 270 26.59 11.14 9.54
N VAL A 271 25.52 10.67 8.95
CA VAL A 271 24.89 9.39 9.30
C VAL A 271 25.65 8.27 8.58
N ALA A 272 26.03 7.22 9.32
CA ALA A 272 26.69 6.06 8.74
C ALA A 272 25.76 5.34 7.73
N ILE A 273 26.36 4.90 6.61
CA ILE A 273 25.68 4.19 5.52
C ILE A 273 25.72 2.69 5.82
#